data_3e74bfaa667131dd11b86ddeef763cf2
#
_entry.id   3e74bfaa667131dd11b86ddeef763cf2
#
_cell.length_a   1.000
_cell.length_b   1.000
_cell.length_c   1.000
_cell.angle_alpha   90.00
_cell.angle_beta   90.00
_cell.angle_gamma   90.00
#
_symmetry.space_group_name_H-M   'P 1'
#
loop_
_entity.id
_entity.type
_entity.pdbx_description
1 polymer ?
#
loop_
_entity_poly.entity_id
_entity_poly.type
_entity_poly.pdbx_seq_one_letter_code
_entity_poly.pdbx_strand_id
1 'polypeptide(L)'
;EIDLPIPTAHGRDLLVAVKAISVNPVDTKVRAGFQGDTPRVLGWDAVGVVQSVGEEVTLFAPGDEVWYAGALGRAGSNSEYQLVDERLVAHKPRILDNASAAALPLTAITAWELLFHRLGVEEGGNAGDTLLIVGAAGGVGSILTQLASKLTAMTVIGTASRPESQQWVREAGAHHVIDHSKPLADELARIGITSVTHVASLTNTEQHFNALINALAPQGKLALIDDPETLDVVPLKAKSLSLHWEFMFTRSMFETDDMIAQHQLLTRVAALIDNHTIETTLGEHYGAITAANLQKAHRQLETGRAVGKIVLEGF
;
A
#
# COMPACT_ATOMS: atom_id res chain seq x y z
N GLU A 1 -17.76 -18.97 -4.34
CA GLU A 1 -17.45 -19.63 -3.08
C GLU A 1 -17.26 -21.12 -3.34
N ILE A 2 -16.20 -21.72 -2.84
CA ILE A 2 -15.84 -23.13 -3.04
C ILE A 2 -15.19 -23.67 -1.78
N ASP A 3 -15.27 -24.98 -1.58
CA ASP A 3 -14.55 -25.70 -0.55
C ASP A 3 -13.21 -26.19 -1.11
N LEU A 4 -12.13 -25.93 -0.36
CA LEU A 4 -10.78 -26.39 -0.67
C LEU A 4 -10.21 -27.16 0.54
N PRO A 5 -9.34 -28.16 0.32
CA PRO A 5 -8.61 -28.80 1.43
C PRO A 5 -7.75 -27.76 2.17
N ILE A 6 -7.68 -27.88 3.49
CA ILE A 6 -6.73 -27.08 4.27
C ILE A 6 -5.31 -27.47 3.83
N PRO A 7 -4.48 -26.52 3.38
CA PRO A 7 -3.13 -26.84 2.92
C PRO A 7 -2.19 -27.17 4.10
N THR A 8 -1.07 -27.82 3.80
CA THR A 8 -0.03 -28.15 4.78
C THR A 8 1.16 -27.24 4.58
N ALA A 9 1.72 -26.70 5.67
CA ALA A 9 2.91 -25.88 5.66
C ALA A 9 4.17 -26.74 5.47
N HIS A 10 5.06 -26.32 4.59
CA HIS A 10 6.37 -26.92 4.32
C HIS A 10 7.44 -25.84 4.15
N GLY A 11 8.71 -26.19 4.34
CA GLY A 11 9.82 -25.26 4.20
C GLY A 11 9.65 -24.05 5.10
N ARG A 12 9.62 -22.86 4.51
CA ARG A 12 9.44 -21.59 5.21
C ARG A 12 7.99 -21.11 5.31
N ASP A 13 7.02 -21.95 5.00
CA ASP A 13 5.62 -21.56 5.04
C ASP A 13 5.03 -21.56 6.45
N LEU A 14 4.21 -20.58 6.70
CA LEU A 14 3.25 -20.53 7.80
C LEU A 14 1.86 -20.91 7.26
N LEU A 15 1.13 -21.78 7.95
CA LEU A 15 -0.30 -21.92 7.77
C LEU A 15 -1.01 -20.97 8.73
N VAL A 16 -1.69 -19.97 8.18
CA VAL A 16 -2.38 -18.93 8.95
C VAL A 16 -3.89 -19.13 8.87
N ALA A 17 -4.57 -19.19 10.03
CA ALA A 17 -6.01 -19.04 10.13
C ALA A 17 -6.35 -17.55 10.02
N VAL A 18 -6.90 -17.16 8.89
CA VAL A 18 -7.22 -15.77 8.57
C VAL A 18 -8.39 -15.28 9.42
N LYS A 19 -8.29 -14.07 9.95
CA LYS A 19 -9.31 -13.42 10.80
C LYS A 19 -9.91 -12.19 10.15
N ALA A 20 -9.07 -11.38 9.50
CA ALA A 20 -9.49 -10.19 8.78
C ALA A 20 -8.66 -10.01 7.52
N ILE A 21 -9.25 -9.37 6.53
CA ILE A 21 -8.63 -9.05 5.23
C ILE A 21 -8.94 -7.61 4.85
N SER A 22 -8.18 -7.06 3.92
CA SER A 22 -8.60 -5.85 3.23
C SER A 22 -8.46 -5.99 1.71
N VAL A 23 -9.28 -5.24 0.97
CA VAL A 23 -9.27 -5.29 -0.49
C VAL A 23 -8.38 -4.20 -1.07
N ASN A 24 -7.77 -4.50 -2.22
CA ASN A 24 -6.82 -3.64 -2.93
C ASN A 24 -7.16 -3.58 -4.42
N PRO A 25 -6.73 -2.54 -5.16
CA PRO A 25 -6.89 -2.51 -6.62
C PRO A 25 -6.33 -3.73 -7.35
N VAL A 26 -5.28 -4.37 -6.82
CA VAL A 26 -4.73 -5.60 -7.39
C VAL A 26 -5.74 -6.75 -7.41
N ASP A 27 -6.65 -6.83 -6.42
CA ASP A 27 -7.71 -7.85 -6.39
C ASP A 27 -8.61 -7.75 -7.62
N THR A 28 -9.03 -6.53 -7.95
CA THR A 28 -9.90 -6.27 -9.12
C THR A 28 -9.15 -6.46 -10.43
N LYS A 29 -7.87 -6.07 -10.51
CA LYS A 29 -7.03 -6.25 -11.70
C LYS A 29 -6.76 -7.72 -11.98
N VAL A 30 -6.38 -8.50 -10.97
CA VAL A 30 -6.17 -9.96 -11.09
C VAL A 30 -7.46 -10.66 -11.46
N ARG A 31 -8.58 -10.30 -10.84
CA ARG A 31 -9.90 -10.83 -11.20
C ARG A 31 -10.25 -10.56 -12.65
N ALA A 32 -10.06 -9.33 -13.12
CA ALA A 32 -10.39 -8.94 -14.51
C ALA A 32 -9.48 -9.61 -15.54
N GLY A 33 -8.20 -9.81 -15.23
CA GLY A 33 -7.23 -10.46 -16.11
C GLY A 33 -7.24 -11.99 -16.06
N PHE A 34 -8.06 -12.61 -15.18
CA PHE A 34 -8.07 -14.06 -15.04
C PHE A 34 -8.82 -14.75 -16.19
N GLN A 35 -8.14 -15.66 -16.87
CA GLN A 35 -8.66 -16.43 -18.02
C GLN A 35 -8.57 -17.96 -17.80
N GLY A 36 -8.27 -18.40 -16.58
CA GLY A 36 -8.12 -19.83 -16.26
C GLY A 36 -9.44 -20.53 -15.95
N ASP A 37 -9.47 -21.84 -16.13
CA ASP A 37 -10.62 -22.70 -15.79
C ASP A 37 -10.61 -23.14 -14.31
N THR A 38 -9.45 -23.08 -13.65
CA THR A 38 -9.32 -23.46 -12.24
C THR A 38 -9.58 -22.26 -11.35
N PRO A 39 -10.46 -22.37 -10.34
CA PRO A 39 -10.73 -21.29 -9.40
C PRO A 39 -9.47 -20.78 -8.74
N ARG A 40 -9.34 -19.44 -8.61
CA ARG A 40 -8.23 -18.77 -7.94
C ARG A 40 -8.72 -18.04 -6.70
N VAL A 41 -8.07 -18.30 -5.56
CA VAL A 41 -8.30 -17.53 -4.34
C VAL A 41 -7.58 -16.19 -4.48
N LEU A 42 -8.32 -15.10 -4.36
CA LEU A 42 -7.83 -13.72 -4.39
C LEU A 42 -7.53 -13.22 -2.96
N GLY A 43 -7.02 -11.99 -2.86
CA GLY A 43 -6.77 -11.30 -1.60
C GLY A 43 -5.28 -11.17 -1.27
N TRP A 44 -4.86 -9.92 -0.97
CA TRP A 44 -3.48 -9.58 -0.64
C TRP A 44 -3.44 -8.54 0.48
N ASP A 45 -4.02 -8.91 1.59
CA ASP A 45 -3.90 -8.34 2.94
C ASP A 45 -4.56 -9.30 3.90
N ALA A 46 -3.88 -9.67 4.96
CA ALA A 46 -4.45 -10.53 5.99
C ALA A 46 -3.91 -10.23 7.37
N VAL A 47 -4.76 -10.47 8.34
CA VAL A 47 -4.44 -10.68 9.74
C VAL A 47 -4.94 -12.05 10.13
N GLY A 48 -4.14 -12.80 10.88
CA GLY A 48 -4.55 -14.12 11.35
C GLY A 48 -3.66 -14.67 12.44
N VAL A 49 -3.88 -15.95 12.75
CA VAL A 49 -3.12 -16.69 13.76
C VAL A 49 -2.43 -17.86 13.12
N VAL A 50 -1.13 -18.01 13.36
CA VAL A 50 -0.35 -19.15 12.88
C VAL A 50 -0.87 -20.44 13.49
N GLN A 51 -1.26 -21.40 12.66
CA GLN A 51 -1.75 -22.72 13.07
C GLN A 51 -0.66 -23.78 13.07
N SER A 52 0.18 -23.76 12.05
CA SER A 52 1.36 -24.64 11.91
C SER A 52 2.43 -23.97 11.07
N VAL A 53 3.63 -24.50 11.15
CA VAL A 53 4.81 -23.96 10.45
C VAL A 53 5.54 -25.07 9.72
N GLY A 54 6.19 -24.72 8.61
CA GLY A 54 7.09 -25.62 7.91
C GLY A 54 8.40 -25.85 8.67
N GLU A 55 9.16 -26.85 8.25
CA GLU A 55 10.37 -27.33 8.93
C GLU A 55 11.55 -26.38 8.91
N GLU A 56 11.54 -25.37 8.01
CA GLU A 56 12.59 -24.35 7.91
C GLU A 56 12.22 -23.02 8.58
N VAL A 57 11.02 -22.91 9.15
CA VAL A 57 10.55 -21.68 9.80
C VAL A 57 11.32 -21.42 11.08
N THR A 58 11.79 -20.19 11.24
CA THR A 58 12.57 -19.75 12.41
C THR A 58 12.03 -18.48 13.08
N LEU A 59 11.15 -17.74 12.41
CA LEU A 59 10.68 -16.42 12.85
C LEU A 59 9.37 -16.47 13.63
N PHE A 60 8.59 -17.54 13.48
CA PHE A 60 7.25 -17.65 14.05
C PHE A 60 6.98 -19.03 14.64
N ALA A 61 5.98 -19.10 15.53
CA ALA A 61 5.48 -20.33 16.12
C ALA A 61 3.93 -20.39 16.06
N PRO A 62 3.33 -21.59 16.16
CA PRO A 62 1.88 -21.71 16.28
C PRO A 62 1.34 -20.88 17.47
N GLY A 63 0.29 -20.13 17.21
CA GLY A 63 -0.33 -19.20 18.17
C GLY A 63 0.07 -17.74 17.97
N ASP A 64 1.09 -17.44 17.19
CA ASP A 64 1.47 -16.05 16.90
C ASP A 64 0.38 -15.33 16.08
N GLU A 65 0.05 -14.11 16.50
CA GLU A 65 -0.80 -13.20 15.72
C GLU A 65 0.06 -12.45 14.70
N VAL A 66 -0.32 -12.58 13.43
CA VAL A 66 0.49 -12.10 12.30
C VAL A 66 -0.32 -11.25 11.33
N TRP A 67 0.38 -10.42 10.57
CA TRP A 67 -0.15 -9.63 9.47
C TRP A 67 0.79 -9.62 8.28
N TYR A 68 0.24 -9.56 7.07
CA TYR A 68 1.02 -9.66 5.83
C TYR A 68 0.18 -9.31 4.60
N ALA A 69 0.87 -9.07 3.47
CA ALA A 69 0.23 -8.93 2.16
C ALA A 69 0.26 -10.24 1.35
N GLY A 70 1.24 -11.10 1.56
CA GLY A 70 1.40 -12.34 0.81
C GLY A 70 2.12 -12.16 -0.54
N ALA A 71 1.95 -13.12 -1.43
CA ALA A 71 2.62 -13.19 -2.73
C ALA A 71 1.62 -13.34 -3.88
N LEU A 72 1.83 -12.57 -4.98
CA LEU A 72 0.92 -12.53 -6.11
C LEU A 72 0.79 -13.88 -6.84
N GLY A 73 1.86 -14.67 -6.87
CA GLY A 73 1.89 -15.98 -7.54
C GLY A 73 1.25 -17.13 -6.75
N ARG A 74 0.77 -16.88 -5.52
CA ARG A 74 0.19 -17.90 -4.63
C ARG A 74 -1.31 -17.67 -4.41
N ALA A 75 -1.99 -18.64 -3.76
CA ALA A 75 -3.37 -18.48 -3.32
C ALA A 75 -3.47 -17.30 -2.33
N GLY A 76 -4.48 -16.47 -2.50
CA GLY A 76 -4.68 -15.25 -1.73
C GLY A 76 -5.34 -15.47 -0.37
N SER A 77 -5.63 -14.34 0.32
CA SER A 77 -6.14 -14.31 1.69
C SER A 77 -7.67 -14.40 1.82
N ASN A 78 -8.42 -14.41 0.71
CA ASN A 78 -9.87 -14.53 0.75
C ASN A 78 -10.28 -16.00 1.01
N SER A 79 -9.77 -16.58 2.08
CA SER A 79 -10.00 -17.96 2.52
C SER A 79 -9.75 -18.09 4.02
N GLU A 80 -10.36 -19.10 4.66
CA GLU A 80 -10.21 -19.34 6.11
C GLU A 80 -8.74 -19.66 6.50
N TYR A 81 -7.98 -20.27 5.58
CA TYR A 81 -6.57 -20.63 5.78
C TYR A 81 -5.73 -20.24 4.57
N GLN A 82 -4.56 -19.71 4.84
CA GLN A 82 -3.59 -19.33 3.79
C GLN A 82 -2.18 -19.80 4.15
N LEU A 83 -1.43 -20.25 3.13
CA LEU A 83 0.02 -20.44 3.25
C LEU A 83 0.75 -19.16 2.86
N VAL A 84 1.72 -18.76 3.67
CA VAL A 84 2.57 -17.59 3.38
C VAL A 84 4.01 -17.85 3.86
N ASP A 85 4.98 -17.40 3.08
CA ASP A 85 6.41 -17.49 3.46
C ASP A 85 6.68 -16.54 4.65
N GLU A 86 7.39 -17.04 5.68
CA GLU A 86 7.70 -16.28 6.91
C GLU A 86 8.40 -14.95 6.64
N ARG A 87 9.17 -14.84 5.55
CA ARG A 87 9.92 -13.63 5.19
C ARG A 87 9.04 -12.47 4.72
N LEU A 88 7.76 -12.75 4.42
CA LEU A 88 6.75 -11.75 4.02
C LEU A 88 5.81 -11.34 5.17
N VAL A 89 5.99 -11.90 6.35
CA VAL A 89 5.07 -11.81 7.49
C VAL A 89 5.73 -11.06 8.65
N ALA A 90 4.95 -10.32 9.43
CA ALA A 90 5.38 -9.78 10.73
C ALA A 90 4.33 -10.04 11.80
N HIS A 91 4.69 -9.86 13.08
CA HIS A 91 3.72 -9.85 14.16
C HIS A 91 2.77 -8.66 14.01
N LYS A 92 1.49 -8.91 14.21
CA LYS A 92 0.45 -7.88 14.19
C LYS A 92 0.75 -6.80 15.28
N PRO A 93 0.53 -5.50 15.00
CA PRO A 93 0.57 -4.47 16.04
C PRO A 93 -0.33 -4.85 17.22
N ARG A 94 0.19 -4.73 18.45
CA ARG A 94 -0.50 -5.17 19.66
C ARG A 94 -1.72 -4.33 20.02
N ILE A 95 -1.68 -3.03 19.68
CA ILE A 95 -2.76 -2.09 20.03
C ILE A 95 -3.91 -2.08 19.03
N LEU A 96 -3.78 -2.73 17.87
CA LEU A 96 -4.84 -2.78 16.86
C LEU A 96 -5.65 -4.07 16.96
N ASP A 97 -6.97 -3.96 16.75
CA ASP A 97 -7.82 -5.10 16.43
C ASP A 97 -7.49 -5.65 15.04
N ASN A 98 -8.09 -6.79 14.69
CA ASN A 98 -7.78 -7.45 13.42
C ASN A 98 -8.20 -6.62 12.21
N ALA A 99 -9.37 -6.00 12.25
CA ALA A 99 -9.87 -5.16 11.16
C ALA A 99 -8.97 -3.96 10.89
N SER A 100 -8.60 -3.23 11.96
CA SER A 100 -7.71 -2.07 11.88
C SER A 100 -6.31 -2.43 11.38
N ALA A 101 -5.80 -3.59 11.79
CA ALA A 101 -4.49 -4.08 11.36
C ALA A 101 -4.51 -4.56 9.89
N ALA A 102 -5.58 -5.25 9.45
CA ALA A 102 -5.71 -5.74 8.08
C ALA A 102 -5.71 -4.60 7.03
N ALA A 103 -6.02 -3.38 7.42
CA ALA A 103 -6.03 -2.21 6.53
C ALA A 103 -4.64 -1.75 6.07
N LEU A 104 -3.55 -2.36 6.51
CA LEU A 104 -2.23 -1.74 6.39
C LEU A 104 -1.20 -2.53 5.55
N PRO A 105 -1.06 -3.86 5.62
CA PRO A 105 0.15 -4.54 5.17
C PRO A 105 0.58 -4.19 3.75
N LEU A 106 -0.25 -4.42 2.73
CA LEU A 106 0.09 -4.15 1.33
C LEU A 106 0.44 -2.67 1.11
N THR A 107 -0.39 -1.79 1.63
CA THR A 107 -0.22 -0.35 1.42
C THR A 107 0.98 0.19 2.19
N ALA A 108 1.28 -0.35 3.37
CA ALA A 108 2.47 0.01 4.14
C ALA A 108 3.76 -0.45 3.45
N ILE A 109 3.80 -1.68 2.90
CA ILE A 109 4.93 -2.15 2.11
C ILE A 109 5.15 -1.23 0.91
N THR A 110 4.10 -0.98 0.12
CA THR A 110 4.17 -0.11 -1.06
C THR A 110 4.66 1.30 -0.70
N ALA A 111 4.08 1.92 0.33
CA ALA A 111 4.44 3.28 0.74
C ALA A 111 5.87 3.37 1.27
N TRP A 112 6.29 2.40 2.07
CA TRP A 112 7.64 2.33 2.62
C TRP A 112 8.69 2.16 1.53
N GLU A 113 8.50 1.17 0.65
CA GLU A 113 9.42 0.90 -0.46
C GLU A 113 9.48 2.09 -1.42
N LEU A 114 8.33 2.69 -1.77
CA LEU A 114 8.29 3.87 -2.62
C LEU A 114 9.07 5.04 -2.02
N LEU A 115 8.84 5.36 -0.75
CA LEU A 115 9.45 6.53 -0.09
C LEU A 115 10.94 6.33 0.16
N PHE A 116 11.30 5.24 0.84
CA PHE A 116 12.66 5.05 1.34
C PHE A 116 13.57 4.32 0.34
N HIS A 117 13.05 3.34 -0.43
CA HIS A 117 13.89 2.56 -1.33
C HIS A 117 13.91 3.10 -2.77
N ARG A 118 12.78 3.63 -3.28
CA ARG A 118 12.72 4.16 -4.67
C ARG A 118 13.09 5.63 -4.73
N LEU A 119 12.42 6.47 -3.94
CA LEU A 119 12.74 7.89 -3.88
C LEU A 119 14.04 8.17 -3.10
N GLY A 120 14.50 7.23 -2.28
CA GLY A 120 15.75 7.34 -1.52
C GLY A 120 15.69 8.46 -0.45
N VAL A 121 14.51 8.64 0.14
CA VAL A 121 14.32 9.54 1.29
C VAL A 121 14.89 8.87 2.54
N GLU A 122 15.44 9.64 3.46
CA GLU A 122 16.02 9.13 4.71
C GLU A 122 15.10 9.42 5.90
N GLU A 123 14.98 8.49 6.85
CA GLU A 123 14.29 8.75 8.12
C GLU A 123 14.99 9.91 8.86
N GLY A 124 14.20 10.91 9.30
CA GLY A 124 14.71 12.14 9.92
C GLY A 124 15.40 13.13 8.98
N GLY A 125 15.57 12.77 7.70
CA GLY A 125 16.25 13.55 6.68
C GLY A 125 15.35 14.40 5.81
N ASN A 126 15.95 14.94 4.73
CA ASN A 126 15.27 15.66 3.65
C ASN A 126 14.62 17.00 4.08
N ALA A 127 15.24 17.72 5.01
CA ALA A 127 14.80 19.07 5.36
C ALA A 127 14.90 20.02 4.14
N GLY A 128 13.81 20.73 3.87
CA GLY A 128 13.69 21.63 2.71
C GLY A 128 13.18 20.94 1.43
N ASP A 129 13.10 19.61 1.41
CA ASP A 129 12.46 18.88 0.32
C ASP A 129 10.94 18.90 0.43
N THR A 130 10.29 18.69 -0.70
CA THR A 130 8.82 18.62 -0.80
C THR A 130 8.40 17.33 -1.47
N LEU A 131 7.39 16.66 -0.92
CA LEU A 131 6.76 15.48 -1.50
C LEU A 131 5.33 15.82 -1.91
N LEU A 132 5.02 15.70 -3.19
CA LEU A 132 3.67 15.77 -3.73
C LEU A 132 3.12 14.35 -3.89
N ILE A 133 1.97 14.06 -3.26
CA ILE A 133 1.29 12.76 -3.31
C ILE A 133 0.00 12.90 -4.11
N VAL A 134 -0.04 12.32 -5.31
CA VAL A 134 -1.25 12.23 -6.13
C VAL A 134 -2.07 11.03 -5.67
N GLY A 135 -3.34 11.23 -5.31
CA GLY A 135 -4.19 10.18 -4.74
C GLY A 135 -3.97 9.96 -3.23
N ALA A 136 -3.68 11.03 -2.49
CA ALA A 136 -3.31 10.99 -1.07
C ALA A 136 -4.40 10.40 -0.14
N ALA A 137 -5.68 10.42 -0.53
CA ALA A 137 -6.76 9.88 0.28
C ALA A 137 -7.00 8.37 0.08
N GLY A 138 -6.37 7.72 -0.90
CA GLY A 138 -6.46 6.28 -1.13
C GLY A 138 -5.64 5.48 -0.12
N GLY A 139 -5.67 4.14 -0.22
CA GLY A 139 -4.99 3.25 0.72
C GLY A 139 -3.50 3.55 0.87
N VAL A 140 -2.74 3.54 -0.23
CA VAL A 140 -1.29 3.86 -0.20
C VAL A 140 -1.05 5.31 0.19
N GLY A 141 -1.82 6.25 -0.36
CA GLY A 141 -1.68 7.67 -0.06
C GLY A 141 -1.85 8.01 1.41
N SER A 142 -2.79 7.34 2.08
CA SER A 142 -3.06 7.52 3.51
C SER A 142 -1.86 7.18 4.40
N ILE A 143 -1.25 6.01 4.18
CA ILE A 143 -0.09 5.60 4.98
C ILE A 143 1.18 6.32 4.52
N LEU A 144 1.37 6.58 3.22
CA LEU A 144 2.50 7.35 2.71
C LEU A 144 2.54 8.77 3.30
N THR A 145 1.37 9.42 3.40
CA THR A 145 1.25 10.74 4.02
C THR A 145 1.71 10.71 5.48
N GLN A 146 1.30 9.70 6.26
CA GLN A 146 1.74 9.54 7.63
C GLN A 146 3.25 9.26 7.73
N LEU A 147 3.78 8.31 6.96
CA LEU A 147 5.20 7.97 6.97
C LEU A 147 6.06 9.19 6.62
N ALA A 148 5.72 9.91 5.55
CA ALA A 148 6.47 11.08 5.13
C ALA A 148 6.42 12.21 6.16
N SER A 149 5.24 12.53 6.71
CA SER A 149 5.07 13.63 7.66
C SER A 149 5.63 13.33 9.05
N LYS A 150 5.67 12.06 9.47
CA LYS A 150 6.10 11.66 10.82
C LYS A 150 7.55 11.21 10.88
N LEU A 151 8.09 10.65 9.79
CA LEU A 151 9.42 10.06 9.77
C LEU A 151 10.44 10.88 8.99
N THR A 152 10.05 11.98 8.35
CA THR A 152 10.99 12.84 7.57
C THR A 152 10.80 14.30 7.90
N ALA A 153 11.74 15.13 7.46
CA ALA A 153 11.64 16.59 7.57
C ALA A 153 11.07 17.24 6.30
N MET A 154 10.46 16.47 5.39
CA MET A 154 9.89 16.98 4.14
C MET A 154 8.60 17.77 4.38
N THR A 155 8.32 18.72 3.49
CA THR A 155 6.97 19.29 3.37
C THR A 155 6.09 18.35 2.53
N VAL A 156 5.04 17.82 3.12
CA VAL A 156 4.11 16.86 2.48
C VAL A 156 2.89 17.59 1.92
N ILE A 157 2.64 17.41 0.62
CA ILE A 157 1.51 17.98 -0.11
C ILE A 157 0.66 16.83 -0.61
N GLY A 158 -0.55 16.68 -0.12
CA GLY A 158 -1.48 15.66 -0.60
C GLY A 158 -2.51 16.22 -1.58
N THR A 159 -2.92 15.43 -2.58
CA THR A 159 -4.00 15.84 -3.48
C THR A 159 -5.32 15.15 -3.12
N ALA A 160 -6.40 15.92 -3.05
CA ALA A 160 -7.76 15.44 -2.85
C ALA A 160 -8.76 16.47 -3.36
N SER A 161 -9.83 16.04 -4.06
CA SER A 161 -10.81 16.96 -4.69
C SER A 161 -12.11 17.12 -3.89
N ARG A 162 -12.47 16.17 -3.02
CA ARG A 162 -13.72 16.20 -2.24
C ARG A 162 -13.45 16.62 -0.79
N PRO A 163 -14.40 17.35 -0.13
CA PRO A 163 -14.20 17.83 1.25
C PRO A 163 -13.82 16.73 2.23
N GLU A 164 -14.47 15.56 2.20
CA GLU A 164 -14.18 14.42 3.06
C GLU A 164 -12.77 13.86 2.84
N SER A 165 -12.35 13.69 1.57
CA SER A 165 -11.01 13.22 1.25
C SER A 165 -9.94 14.25 1.59
N GLN A 166 -10.21 15.55 1.44
CA GLN A 166 -9.31 16.60 1.89
C GLN A 166 -9.12 16.61 3.40
N GLN A 167 -10.19 16.40 4.17
CA GLN A 167 -10.12 16.30 5.62
C GLN A 167 -9.28 15.08 6.03
N TRP A 168 -9.55 13.92 5.44
CA TRP A 168 -8.77 12.70 5.66
C TRP A 168 -7.27 12.90 5.44
N VAL A 169 -6.89 13.55 4.34
CA VAL A 169 -5.49 13.81 4.01
C VAL A 169 -4.83 14.77 5.01
N ARG A 170 -5.58 15.77 5.53
CA ARG A 170 -5.08 16.66 6.60
C ARG A 170 -4.85 15.88 7.90
N GLU A 171 -5.81 15.03 8.28
CA GLU A 171 -5.72 14.19 9.49
C GLU A 171 -4.56 13.18 9.39
N ALA A 172 -4.29 12.67 8.19
CA ALA A 172 -3.11 11.85 7.94
C ALA A 172 -1.77 12.59 8.08
N GLY A 173 -1.78 13.92 8.23
CA GLY A 173 -0.60 14.72 8.52
C GLY A 173 -0.02 15.49 7.33
N ALA A 174 -0.73 15.63 6.21
CA ALA A 174 -0.28 16.47 5.12
C ALA A 174 -0.18 17.95 5.55
N HIS A 175 0.94 18.59 5.25
CA HIS A 175 1.15 20.01 5.54
C HIS A 175 0.29 20.91 4.65
N HIS A 176 0.05 20.46 3.42
CA HIS A 176 -0.86 21.13 2.47
C HIS A 176 -1.74 20.12 1.76
N VAL A 177 -2.97 20.55 1.45
CA VAL A 177 -3.89 19.78 0.60
C VAL A 177 -4.29 20.65 -0.58
N ILE A 178 -4.13 20.10 -1.80
CA ILE A 178 -4.47 20.74 -3.06
C ILE A 178 -5.47 19.90 -3.84
N ASP A 179 -6.21 20.55 -4.75
CA ASP A 179 -7.26 19.92 -5.54
C ASP A 179 -6.74 19.50 -6.92
N HIS A 180 -6.58 18.18 -7.13
CA HIS A 180 -6.08 17.62 -8.39
C HIS A 180 -7.06 17.77 -9.57
N SER A 181 -8.30 18.20 -9.34
CA SER A 181 -9.24 18.53 -10.42
C SER A 181 -8.98 19.91 -11.05
N LYS A 182 -8.10 20.70 -10.44
CA LYS A 182 -7.67 22.02 -10.91
C LYS A 182 -6.26 21.96 -11.50
N PRO A 183 -5.84 22.97 -12.27
CA PRO A 183 -4.48 23.05 -12.78
C PRO A 183 -3.46 22.96 -11.63
N LEU A 184 -2.55 22.00 -11.69
CA LEU A 184 -1.59 21.73 -10.63
C LEU A 184 -0.69 22.94 -10.31
N ALA A 185 -0.28 23.67 -11.34
CA ALA A 185 0.55 24.87 -11.18
C ALA A 185 -0.16 25.96 -10.36
N ASP A 186 -1.46 26.19 -10.61
CA ASP A 186 -2.26 27.19 -9.89
C ASP A 186 -2.45 26.79 -8.42
N GLU A 187 -2.69 25.50 -8.17
CA GLU A 187 -2.87 24.97 -6.82
C GLU A 187 -1.56 25.03 -6.01
N LEU A 188 -0.43 24.71 -6.62
CA LEU A 188 0.89 24.88 -5.98
C LEU A 188 1.19 26.35 -5.69
N ALA A 189 0.92 27.25 -6.65
CA ALA A 189 1.09 28.69 -6.45
C ALA A 189 0.21 29.23 -5.30
N ARG A 190 -1.02 28.73 -5.17
CA ARG A 190 -1.95 29.10 -4.08
C ARG A 190 -1.38 28.83 -2.68
N ILE A 191 -0.56 27.78 -2.54
CA ILE A 191 0.11 27.44 -1.28
C ILE A 191 1.55 27.98 -1.18
N GLY A 192 1.98 28.83 -2.14
CA GLY A 192 3.29 29.45 -2.13
C GLY A 192 4.45 28.55 -2.57
N ILE A 193 4.16 27.43 -3.23
CA ILE A 193 5.17 26.48 -3.70
C ILE A 193 5.30 26.59 -5.22
N THR A 194 6.52 26.81 -5.71
CA THR A 194 6.81 26.96 -7.14
C THR A 194 7.22 25.65 -7.81
N SER A 195 7.82 24.74 -7.06
CA SER A 195 8.22 23.41 -7.54
C SER A 195 8.33 22.44 -6.38
N VAL A 196 8.26 21.14 -6.68
CA VAL A 196 8.42 20.04 -5.70
C VAL A 196 9.65 19.21 -6.03
N THR A 197 10.32 18.65 -5.04
CA THR A 197 11.53 17.82 -5.24
C THR A 197 11.18 16.35 -5.51
N HIS A 198 10.10 15.86 -4.93
CA HIS A 198 9.65 14.47 -5.04
C HIS A 198 8.16 14.40 -5.36
N VAL A 199 7.79 13.44 -6.19
CA VAL A 199 6.39 13.12 -6.53
C VAL A 199 6.15 11.62 -6.32
N ALA A 200 5.07 11.30 -5.62
CA ALA A 200 4.47 9.97 -5.57
C ALA A 200 3.15 10.01 -6.35
N SER A 201 3.12 9.42 -7.54
CA SER A 201 1.93 9.32 -8.37
C SER A 201 1.28 7.94 -8.15
N LEU A 202 0.17 7.92 -7.41
CA LEU A 202 -0.45 6.67 -6.97
C LEU A 202 -1.66 6.28 -7.81
N THR A 203 -2.12 7.16 -8.70
CA THR A 203 -3.27 6.93 -9.56
C THR A 203 -3.31 7.93 -10.71
N ASN A 204 -3.90 7.54 -11.86
CA ASN A 204 -4.08 8.38 -13.04
C ASN A 204 -2.79 9.07 -13.51
N THR A 205 -1.65 8.39 -13.39
CA THR A 205 -0.34 8.94 -13.73
C THR A 205 -0.29 9.45 -15.17
N GLU A 206 -0.80 8.69 -16.13
CA GLU A 206 -0.82 9.10 -17.55
C GLU A 206 -1.49 10.46 -17.75
N GLN A 207 -2.64 10.68 -17.09
CA GLN A 207 -3.38 11.95 -17.17
C GLN A 207 -2.60 13.13 -16.58
N HIS A 208 -1.87 12.90 -15.50
CA HIS A 208 -1.18 13.95 -14.75
C HIS A 208 0.29 14.13 -15.15
N PHE A 209 0.86 13.21 -15.93
CA PHE A 209 2.30 13.08 -16.15
C PHE A 209 2.99 14.38 -16.56
N ASN A 210 2.48 15.06 -17.57
CA ASN A 210 3.07 16.33 -18.02
C ASN A 210 3.01 17.43 -16.95
N ALA A 211 1.91 17.51 -16.20
CA ALA A 211 1.79 18.48 -15.12
C ALA A 211 2.78 18.18 -13.97
N LEU A 212 2.99 16.88 -13.67
CA LEU A 212 3.95 16.44 -12.65
C LEU A 212 5.39 16.74 -13.07
N ILE A 213 5.77 16.50 -14.34
CA ILE A 213 7.10 16.86 -14.87
C ILE A 213 7.33 18.38 -14.75
N ASN A 214 6.32 19.17 -15.08
CA ASN A 214 6.42 20.64 -14.98
C ASN A 214 6.56 21.11 -13.54
N ALA A 215 5.87 20.49 -12.59
CA ALA A 215 5.93 20.82 -11.17
C ALA A 215 7.23 20.40 -10.49
N LEU A 216 7.91 19.36 -11.01
CA LEU A 216 9.19 18.92 -10.44
C LEU A 216 10.31 19.94 -10.63
N ALA A 217 11.07 20.15 -9.57
CA ALA A 217 12.33 20.88 -9.62
C ALA A 217 13.37 20.13 -10.47
N PRO A 218 14.40 20.80 -11.01
CA PRO A 218 15.54 20.12 -11.64
C PRO A 218 16.14 19.06 -10.71
N GLN A 219 16.49 17.89 -11.26
CA GLN A 219 16.98 16.69 -10.55
C GLN A 219 15.95 16.05 -9.60
N GLY A 220 14.68 16.43 -9.70
CA GLY A 220 13.60 15.84 -8.91
C GLY A 220 13.33 14.39 -9.25
N LYS A 221 12.58 13.72 -8.38
CA LYS A 221 12.29 12.29 -8.48
C LYS A 221 10.79 12.04 -8.57
N LEU A 222 10.37 11.19 -9.48
CA LEU A 222 8.99 10.73 -9.66
C LEU A 222 8.91 9.23 -9.43
N ALA A 223 8.07 8.79 -8.50
CA ALA A 223 7.75 7.38 -8.33
C ALA A 223 6.26 7.13 -8.59
N LEU A 224 5.94 5.97 -9.18
CA LEU A 224 4.57 5.58 -9.51
C LEU A 224 4.30 4.10 -9.23
N ILE A 225 3.01 3.76 -9.05
CA ILE A 225 2.54 2.41 -8.72
C ILE A 225 1.40 1.94 -9.60
N ASP A 226 0.78 2.84 -10.39
CA ASP A 226 -0.29 2.50 -11.32
C ASP A 226 0.25 2.04 -12.68
N ASP A 227 -0.64 1.61 -13.57
CA ASP A 227 -0.29 0.95 -14.84
C ASP A 227 -0.69 1.83 -16.03
N PRO A 228 0.02 2.94 -16.32
CA PRO A 228 -0.20 3.71 -17.54
C PRO A 228 0.12 2.85 -18.76
N GLU A 229 -0.67 2.98 -19.84
CA GLU A 229 -0.40 2.25 -21.09
C GLU A 229 0.89 2.71 -21.73
N THR A 230 1.14 4.02 -21.72
CA THR A 230 2.35 4.63 -22.27
C THR A 230 2.75 5.87 -21.47
N LEU A 231 4.06 6.12 -21.36
CA LEU A 231 4.60 7.36 -20.82
C LEU A 231 5.68 7.90 -21.76
N ASP A 232 5.53 9.15 -22.21
CA ASP A 232 6.61 9.84 -22.91
C ASP A 232 7.64 10.36 -21.87
N VAL A 233 8.73 9.62 -21.72
CA VAL A 233 9.80 9.94 -20.75
C VAL A 233 10.84 10.94 -21.28
N VAL A 234 10.79 11.31 -22.56
CA VAL A 234 11.77 12.24 -23.16
C VAL A 234 11.79 13.61 -22.46
N PRO A 235 10.66 14.20 -22.06
CA PRO A 235 10.66 15.49 -21.34
C PRO A 235 11.40 15.49 -19.99
N LEU A 236 11.60 14.32 -19.35
CA LEU A 236 12.35 14.24 -18.09
C LEU A 236 13.81 14.69 -18.26
N LYS A 237 14.36 14.52 -19.48
CA LYS A 237 15.76 14.86 -19.79
C LYS A 237 16.09 16.31 -19.49
N ALA A 238 15.20 17.24 -19.81
CA ALA A 238 15.48 18.69 -19.70
C ALA A 238 15.81 19.13 -18.25
N LYS A 239 15.22 18.44 -17.25
CA LYS A 239 15.46 18.71 -15.83
C LYS A 239 16.29 17.62 -15.13
N SER A 240 16.84 16.65 -15.88
CA SER A 240 17.54 15.47 -15.32
C SER A 240 16.70 14.75 -14.25
N LEU A 241 15.40 14.57 -14.51
CA LEU A 241 14.50 13.89 -13.59
C LEU A 241 14.74 12.39 -13.60
N SER A 242 14.49 11.72 -12.47
CA SER A 242 14.49 10.26 -12.37
C SER A 242 13.07 9.71 -12.21
N LEU A 243 12.82 8.59 -12.87
CA LEU A 243 11.55 7.87 -12.82
C LEU A 243 11.76 6.52 -12.14
N HIS A 244 10.91 6.20 -11.16
CA HIS A 244 10.97 4.99 -10.38
C HIS A 244 9.62 4.28 -10.40
N TRP A 245 9.65 2.96 -10.62
CA TRP A 245 8.50 2.09 -10.41
C TRP A 245 8.56 1.49 -9.02
N GLU A 246 7.41 1.46 -8.34
CA GLU A 246 7.24 0.65 -7.15
C GLU A 246 6.20 -0.43 -7.39
N PHE A 247 6.59 -1.69 -7.16
CA PHE A 247 5.73 -2.85 -7.20
C PHE A 247 6.10 -3.80 -6.06
N MET A 248 5.34 -3.74 -4.97
CA MET A 248 5.65 -4.43 -3.72
C MET A 248 5.77 -5.97 -3.85
N PHE A 249 5.24 -6.55 -4.91
CA PHE A 249 5.35 -7.98 -5.15
C PHE A 249 6.67 -8.42 -5.81
N THR A 250 7.51 -7.49 -6.24
CA THR A 250 8.79 -7.80 -6.92
C THR A 250 9.63 -8.79 -6.10
N ARG A 251 9.80 -8.54 -4.80
CA ARG A 251 10.59 -9.40 -3.92
C ARG A 251 10.06 -10.82 -3.86
N SER A 252 8.76 -11.00 -3.67
CA SER A 252 8.13 -12.31 -3.58
C SER A 252 8.00 -13.02 -4.93
N MET A 253 7.85 -12.28 -6.04
CA MET A 253 7.73 -12.86 -7.38
C MET A 253 9.05 -13.38 -7.94
N PHE A 254 10.15 -12.70 -7.61
CA PHE A 254 11.48 -13.05 -8.09
C PHE A 254 12.34 -13.72 -7.01
N GLU A 255 11.77 -13.97 -5.82
CA GLU A 255 12.46 -14.57 -4.66
C GLU A 255 13.84 -13.93 -4.44
N THR A 256 13.86 -12.59 -4.41
CA THR A 256 15.10 -11.83 -4.32
C THR A 256 15.83 -12.12 -3.00
N ASP A 257 17.16 -11.98 -2.98
CA ASP A 257 17.99 -12.23 -1.79
C ASP A 257 17.57 -11.38 -0.58
N ASP A 258 16.96 -10.20 -0.83
CA ASP A 258 16.48 -9.28 0.18
C ASP A 258 14.97 -9.44 0.50
N MET A 259 14.34 -10.58 0.16
CA MET A 259 12.90 -10.80 0.40
C MET A 259 12.50 -10.60 1.87
N ILE A 260 13.41 -10.88 2.81
CA ILE A 260 13.25 -10.64 4.25
C ILE A 260 12.99 -9.17 4.61
N ALA A 261 13.30 -8.23 3.72
CA ALA A 261 13.05 -6.80 3.94
C ALA A 261 11.56 -6.49 4.16
N GLN A 262 10.64 -7.29 3.62
CA GLN A 262 9.20 -7.11 3.89
C GLN A 262 8.83 -7.46 5.34
N HIS A 263 9.38 -8.55 5.90
CA HIS A 263 9.27 -8.84 7.32
C HIS A 263 9.80 -7.68 8.18
N GLN A 264 10.98 -7.18 7.84
CA GLN A 264 11.66 -6.11 8.61
C GLN A 264 10.85 -4.81 8.58
N LEU A 265 10.39 -4.37 7.39
CA LEU A 265 9.61 -3.14 7.28
C LEU A 265 8.24 -3.25 7.97
N LEU A 266 7.53 -4.37 7.83
CA LEU A 266 6.26 -4.58 8.54
C LEU A 266 6.46 -4.60 10.06
N THR A 267 7.56 -5.19 10.54
CA THR A 267 7.93 -5.15 11.97
C THR A 267 8.19 -3.71 12.42
N ARG A 268 8.89 -2.90 11.60
CA ARG A 268 9.11 -1.47 11.89
C ARG A 268 7.79 -0.69 11.93
N VAL A 269 6.90 -0.93 10.96
CA VAL A 269 5.57 -0.30 10.91
C VAL A 269 4.73 -0.69 12.12
N ALA A 270 4.74 -1.97 12.54
CA ALA A 270 4.05 -2.41 13.74
C ALA A 270 4.53 -1.67 14.99
N ALA A 271 5.85 -1.49 15.14
CA ALA A 271 6.42 -0.72 16.25
C ALA A 271 6.01 0.76 16.22
N LEU A 272 5.90 1.38 15.03
CA LEU A 272 5.43 2.76 14.88
C LEU A 272 3.95 2.91 15.26
N ILE A 273 3.14 1.90 15.01
CA ILE A 273 1.73 1.85 15.43
C ILE A 273 1.66 1.67 16.95
N ASP A 274 2.38 0.69 17.49
CA ASP A 274 2.36 0.38 18.92
C ASP A 274 2.83 1.56 19.81
N ASN A 275 3.63 2.47 19.27
CA ASN A 275 4.05 3.70 19.95
C ASN A 275 3.24 4.94 19.53
N HIS A 276 2.11 4.77 18.83
CA HIS A 276 1.22 5.85 18.39
C HIS A 276 1.86 6.89 17.45
N THR A 277 2.93 6.55 16.72
CA THR A 277 3.52 7.44 15.72
C THR A 277 2.65 7.49 14.45
N ILE A 278 2.12 6.35 14.03
CA ILE A 278 1.20 6.21 12.89
C ILE A 278 -0.06 5.45 13.32
N GLU A 279 -1.14 5.64 12.58
CA GLU A 279 -2.46 5.09 12.85
C GLU A 279 -2.96 4.21 11.71
N THR A 280 -3.99 3.40 11.99
CA THR A 280 -4.66 2.61 10.97
C THR A 280 -5.22 3.48 9.85
N THR A 281 -5.27 2.92 8.65
CA THR A 281 -5.90 3.55 7.48
C THR A 281 -7.27 2.94 7.15
N LEU A 282 -7.91 2.26 8.12
CA LEU A 282 -9.26 1.72 7.98
C LEU A 282 -10.25 2.85 7.66
N GLY A 283 -10.87 2.78 6.50
CA GLY A 283 -11.92 3.73 6.06
C GLY A 283 -13.32 3.14 6.22
N GLU A 284 -13.52 1.93 5.72
CA GLU A 284 -14.84 1.27 5.72
C GLU A 284 -14.73 -0.20 6.13
N HIS A 285 -15.71 -0.69 6.92
CA HIS A 285 -15.84 -2.09 7.31
C HIS A 285 -17.09 -2.71 6.64
N TYR A 286 -16.89 -3.77 5.86
CA TYR A 286 -17.96 -4.38 5.04
C TYR A 286 -18.52 -5.69 5.64
N GLY A 287 -18.28 -5.95 6.92
CA GLY A 287 -18.79 -7.14 7.61
C GLY A 287 -17.98 -8.41 7.34
N ALA A 288 -18.64 -9.56 7.37
CA ALA A 288 -17.99 -10.86 7.22
C ALA A 288 -17.36 -11.08 5.84
N ILE A 289 -16.35 -11.92 5.80
CA ILE A 289 -15.64 -12.36 4.59
C ILE A 289 -16.55 -13.34 3.82
N THR A 290 -17.42 -12.81 3.00
CA THR A 290 -18.32 -13.56 2.13
C THR A 290 -18.16 -13.14 0.69
N ALA A 291 -18.52 -14.00 -0.26
CA ALA A 291 -18.49 -13.66 -1.68
C ALA A 291 -19.32 -12.40 -2.00
N ALA A 292 -20.48 -12.22 -1.35
CA ALA A 292 -21.35 -11.06 -1.55
C ALA A 292 -20.68 -9.76 -1.07
N ASN A 293 -20.08 -9.77 0.11
CA ASN A 293 -19.40 -8.61 0.67
C ASN A 293 -18.10 -8.28 -0.11
N LEU A 294 -17.35 -9.29 -0.55
CA LEU A 294 -16.19 -9.09 -1.43
C LEU A 294 -16.57 -8.45 -2.76
N GLN A 295 -17.66 -8.92 -3.40
CA GLN A 295 -18.16 -8.28 -4.63
C GLN A 295 -18.56 -6.83 -4.42
N LYS A 296 -19.17 -6.50 -3.27
CA LYS A 296 -19.53 -5.13 -2.91
C LYS A 296 -18.27 -4.28 -2.72
N ALA A 297 -17.26 -4.79 -2.00
CA ALA A 297 -16.00 -4.12 -1.78
C ALA A 297 -15.24 -3.86 -3.09
N HIS A 298 -15.18 -4.84 -3.98
CA HIS A 298 -14.55 -4.69 -5.31
C HIS A 298 -15.26 -3.63 -6.15
N ARG A 299 -16.60 -3.62 -6.18
CA ARG A 299 -17.36 -2.55 -6.88
C ARG A 299 -17.05 -1.16 -6.33
N GLN A 300 -16.90 -1.02 -5.02
CA GLN A 300 -16.54 0.25 -4.40
C GLN A 300 -15.13 0.70 -4.83
N LEU A 301 -14.15 -0.21 -4.85
CA LEU A 301 -12.80 0.10 -5.35
C LEU A 301 -12.79 0.55 -6.80
N GLU A 302 -13.58 -0.12 -7.65
CA GLU A 302 -13.68 0.19 -9.09
C GLU A 302 -14.29 1.58 -9.36
N THR A 303 -14.99 2.18 -8.39
CA THR A 303 -15.44 3.57 -8.51
C THR A 303 -14.30 4.58 -8.43
N GLY A 304 -13.13 4.21 -7.92
CA GLY A 304 -12.01 5.12 -7.64
C GLY A 304 -12.28 6.13 -6.53
N ARG A 305 -13.34 5.95 -5.72
CA ARG A 305 -13.81 6.93 -4.72
C ARG A 305 -13.58 6.51 -3.27
N ALA A 306 -13.00 5.34 -3.03
CA ALA A 306 -12.70 4.87 -1.69
C ALA A 306 -11.72 5.82 -0.98
N VAL A 307 -11.96 6.06 0.30
CA VAL A 307 -11.07 6.81 1.20
C VAL A 307 -10.51 5.83 2.23
N GLY A 308 -9.19 5.81 2.39
CA GLY A 308 -8.54 4.78 3.20
C GLY A 308 -8.74 3.38 2.63
N LYS A 309 -8.92 2.39 3.52
CA LYS A 309 -9.03 0.97 3.19
C LYS A 309 -10.40 0.39 3.52
N ILE A 310 -10.82 -0.58 2.73
CA ILE A 310 -12.04 -1.36 2.96
C ILE A 310 -11.65 -2.73 3.53
N VAL A 311 -12.21 -3.08 4.67
CA VAL A 311 -11.88 -4.28 5.44
C VAL A 311 -13.10 -5.19 5.58
N LEU A 312 -12.85 -6.51 5.66
CA LEU A 312 -13.81 -7.54 6.03
C LEU A 312 -13.21 -8.39 7.15
N GLU A 313 -14.03 -8.88 8.08
CA GLU A 313 -13.57 -9.62 9.24
C GLU A 313 -14.52 -10.78 9.60
N GLY A 314 -13.92 -11.95 9.85
CA GLY A 314 -14.63 -13.19 10.18
C GLY A 314 -15.26 -13.88 8.96
N PHE A 315 -15.43 -15.21 9.06
CA PHE A 315 -16.09 -16.06 8.06
C PHE A 315 -17.47 -16.48 8.52
#